data_2cab5e024f8ea941a855149872641d73
#
_entry.id   2cab5e024f8ea941a855149872641d73
#
_cell.length_a   1.000
_cell.length_b   1.000
_cell.length_c   1.000
_cell.angle_alpha   90.00
_cell.angle_beta   90.00
_cell.angle_gamma   90.00
#
_symmetry.space_group_name_H-M   'P 1'
#
loop_
_entity.id
_entity.type
_entity.pdbx_description
1 polymer ?
#
loop_
_entity_poly.entity_id
_entity_poly.type
_entity_poly.pdbx_seq_one_letter_code
_entity_poly.pdbx_strand_id
1 'polypeptide(L)'
;RQRQMCIRDRPSIEEVLELFSKYDLNIINELVFCGFGEPLERLEDVCAVIDSLKNTYPNLKVRLNTIGLANLIYGRDVTPELEGRFDTVSISLNAPDENEFLELTRSRYGIQSYAAIKDFAVLAKRYVPHVVMTVVDKVMPEDKIKRCRQICKDLGVTLRVRPFEN
;
A
#
# COMPACT_ATOMS: atom_id res chain seq x y z
N ARG A 1 10.24 21.53 10.62
CA ARG A 1 11.36 20.81 9.94
C ARG A 1 10.89 19.66 9.05
N GLN A 2 9.92 18.82 9.47
CA GLN A 2 9.40 17.71 8.65
C GLN A 2 8.73 18.16 7.34
N ARG A 3 7.97 19.28 7.36
CA ARG A 3 7.32 19.80 6.14
C ARG A 3 8.28 20.24 5.04
N GLN A 4 9.47 20.74 5.40
CA GLN A 4 10.49 21.14 4.42
C GLN A 4 11.24 19.95 3.83
N MET A 5 11.42 18.84 4.55
CA MET A 5 12.02 17.61 4.02
C MET A 5 11.14 16.99 2.93
N CYS A 6 9.82 16.88 3.15
CA CYS A 6 8.90 16.30 2.16
C CYS A 6 8.80 17.07 0.83
N ILE A 7 9.12 18.36 0.81
CA ILE A 7 9.08 19.19 -0.42
C ILE A 7 10.41 19.12 -1.20
N ARG A 8 11.53 18.81 -0.53
CA ARG A 8 12.85 18.73 -1.17
C ARG A 8 13.20 17.35 -1.75
N ASP A 9 12.51 16.31 -1.33
CA ASP A 9 12.86 14.92 -1.66
C ASP A 9 11.74 14.21 -2.44
N ARG A 10 11.38 14.76 -3.58
CA ARG A 10 10.65 14.01 -4.61
C ARG A 10 11.66 13.64 -5.70
N PRO A 11 12.34 12.50 -5.58
CA PRO A 11 13.32 12.09 -6.58
C PRO A 11 12.62 11.87 -7.94
N SER A 12 13.34 12.16 -9.01
CA SER A 12 12.90 11.81 -10.35
C SER A 12 12.97 10.28 -10.55
N ILE A 13 12.32 9.78 -11.60
CA ILE A 13 12.41 8.37 -11.98
C ILE A 13 13.87 7.97 -12.23
N GLU A 14 14.63 8.83 -12.92
CA GLU A 14 16.04 8.62 -13.26
C GLU A 14 16.91 8.52 -11.99
N GLU A 15 16.70 9.41 -11.03
CA GLU A 15 17.42 9.38 -9.74
C GLU A 15 17.14 8.11 -8.96
N VAL A 16 15.88 7.65 -8.96
CA VAL A 16 15.49 6.38 -8.31
C VAL A 16 16.15 5.19 -9.00
N LEU A 17 16.12 5.13 -10.33
CA LEU A 17 16.73 4.04 -11.10
C LEU A 17 18.27 4.04 -10.96
N GLU A 18 18.90 5.21 -10.89
CA GLU A 18 20.34 5.32 -10.63
C GLU A 18 20.70 4.78 -9.23
N LEU A 19 19.86 5.04 -8.23
CA LEU A 19 20.06 4.46 -6.90
C LEU A 19 19.96 2.93 -6.94
N PHE A 20 18.98 2.37 -7.63
CA PHE A 20 18.83 0.92 -7.76
C PHE A 20 19.98 0.28 -8.54
N SER A 21 20.59 0.96 -9.50
CA SER A 21 21.72 0.43 -10.26
C SER A 21 22.95 0.10 -9.41
N LYS A 22 23.02 0.64 -8.18
CA LYS A 22 24.08 0.38 -7.20
C LYS A 22 23.90 -0.93 -6.43
N TYR A 23 22.77 -1.61 -6.62
CA TYR A 23 22.42 -2.83 -5.90
C TYR A 23 22.10 -3.96 -6.87
N ASP A 24 22.48 -5.19 -6.51
CA ASP A 24 22.03 -6.39 -7.22
C ASP A 24 20.65 -6.82 -6.69
N LEU A 25 19.61 -6.59 -7.47
CA LEU A 25 18.25 -6.93 -7.08
C LEU A 25 17.93 -8.43 -7.19
N ASN A 26 18.83 -9.25 -7.73
CA ASN A 26 18.66 -10.71 -7.75
C ASN A 26 18.82 -11.34 -6.36
N ILE A 27 19.51 -10.66 -5.43
CA ILE A 27 19.76 -11.17 -4.09
C ILE A 27 18.69 -10.80 -3.06
N ILE A 28 17.75 -9.93 -3.43
CA ILE A 28 16.66 -9.53 -2.53
C ILE A 28 15.45 -10.44 -2.70
N ASN A 29 14.73 -10.68 -1.61
CA ASN A 29 13.50 -11.47 -1.65
C ASN A 29 12.33 -10.68 -2.23
N GLU A 30 12.25 -9.39 -1.94
CA GLU A 30 11.12 -8.54 -2.29
C GLU A 30 11.53 -7.06 -2.23
N LEU A 31 11.11 -6.28 -3.22
CA LEU A 31 11.18 -4.82 -3.21
C LEU A 31 9.88 -4.25 -2.64
N VAL A 32 9.97 -3.33 -1.68
CA VAL A 32 8.79 -2.76 -1.04
C VAL A 32 8.66 -1.27 -1.35
N PHE A 33 7.57 -0.89 -2.00
CA PHE A 33 7.17 0.51 -2.12
C PHE A 33 6.37 0.91 -0.88
N CYS A 34 6.96 1.75 -0.06
CA CYS A 34 6.37 2.31 1.16
C CYS A 34 7.00 3.67 1.45
N GLY A 35 6.47 4.41 2.42
CA GLY A 35 7.10 5.67 2.83
C GLY A 35 6.28 6.47 3.83
N PHE A 36 6.78 7.68 4.17
CA PHE A 36 6.09 8.66 5.01
C PHE A 36 4.92 9.37 4.32
N GLY A 37 4.57 8.96 3.12
CA GLY A 37 3.42 9.38 2.33
C GLY A 37 2.74 8.16 1.72
N GLU A 38 1.90 8.42 0.75
CA GLU A 38 1.20 7.38 -0.02
C GLU A 38 1.93 7.14 -1.35
N PRO A 39 2.52 5.96 -1.58
CA PRO A 39 3.24 5.68 -2.83
C PRO A 39 2.38 5.91 -4.07
N LEU A 40 1.09 5.59 -3.99
CA LEU A 40 0.17 5.74 -5.12
C LEU A 40 -0.26 7.19 -5.40
N GLU A 41 0.15 8.19 -4.61
CA GLU A 41 0.08 9.60 -5.04
C GLU A 41 0.98 9.89 -6.25
N ARG A 42 1.95 9.00 -6.52
CA ARG A 42 2.86 9.04 -7.66
C ARG A 42 2.74 7.76 -8.49
N LEU A 43 1.52 7.35 -8.78
CA LEU A 43 1.21 6.07 -9.44
C LEU A 43 2.00 5.89 -10.74
N GLU A 44 2.00 6.89 -11.61
CA GLU A 44 2.69 6.83 -12.92
C GLU A 44 4.21 6.63 -12.74
N ASP A 45 4.83 7.38 -11.82
CA ASP A 45 6.25 7.26 -11.54
C ASP A 45 6.61 5.89 -10.94
N VAL A 46 5.79 5.42 -10.00
CA VAL A 46 5.96 4.11 -9.38
C VAL A 46 5.84 2.99 -10.43
N CYS A 47 4.84 3.08 -11.30
CA CYS A 47 4.67 2.13 -12.41
C CYS A 47 5.86 2.14 -13.36
N ALA A 48 6.35 3.32 -13.75
CA ALA A 48 7.49 3.47 -14.66
C ALA A 48 8.78 2.89 -14.05
N VAL A 49 9.02 3.13 -12.75
CA VAL A 49 10.17 2.53 -12.04
C VAL A 49 10.07 1.02 -12.03
N ILE A 50 8.91 0.45 -11.68
CA ILE A 50 8.71 -1.01 -11.62
C ILE A 50 8.90 -1.63 -13.01
N ASP A 51 8.31 -1.03 -14.04
CA ASP A 51 8.42 -1.53 -15.41
C ASP A 51 9.90 -1.57 -15.87
N SER A 52 10.67 -0.52 -15.59
CA SER A 52 12.09 -0.47 -15.86
C SER A 52 12.87 -1.53 -15.09
N LEU A 53 12.60 -1.70 -13.80
CA LEU A 53 13.28 -2.69 -12.96
C LEU A 53 12.94 -4.12 -13.40
N LYS A 54 11.68 -4.42 -13.73
CA LYS A 54 11.26 -5.76 -14.19
C LYS A 54 11.78 -6.12 -15.57
N ASN A 55 12.09 -5.14 -16.42
CA ASN A 55 12.80 -5.38 -17.68
C ASN A 55 14.20 -5.94 -17.44
N THR A 56 14.88 -5.49 -16.40
CA THR A 56 16.23 -5.96 -16.03
C THR A 56 16.16 -7.18 -15.10
N TYR A 57 15.18 -7.24 -14.21
CA TYR A 57 14.98 -8.27 -13.20
C TYR A 57 13.58 -8.88 -13.31
N PRO A 58 13.29 -9.76 -14.29
CA PRO A 58 11.94 -10.26 -14.57
C PRO A 58 11.26 -11.00 -13.39
N ASN A 59 12.08 -11.59 -12.52
CA ASN A 59 11.60 -12.34 -11.34
C ASN A 59 11.48 -11.49 -10.07
N LEU A 60 11.74 -10.19 -10.14
CA LEU A 60 11.68 -9.29 -9.01
C LEU A 60 10.28 -9.27 -8.40
N LYS A 61 10.18 -9.68 -7.14
CA LYS A 61 8.94 -9.57 -6.37
C LYS A 61 8.77 -8.16 -5.84
N VAL A 62 7.58 -7.61 -6.04
CA VAL A 62 7.28 -6.24 -5.64
C VAL A 62 6.05 -6.20 -4.75
N ARG A 63 6.19 -5.53 -3.59
CA ARG A 63 5.10 -5.24 -2.66
C ARG A 63 4.79 -3.75 -2.63
N LEU A 64 3.52 -3.43 -2.55
CA LEU A 64 3.01 -2.12 -2.24
C LEU A 64 2.46 -2.10 -0.80
N ASN A 65 2.91 -1.15 0.01
CA ASN A 65 2.24 -0.78 1.26
C ASN A 65 1.50 0.54 1.02
N THR A 66 0.19 0.54 1.18
CA THR A 66 -0.69 1.66 0.84
C THR A 66 -1.76 1.89 1.90
N ILE A 67 -2.27 3.10 1.97
CA ILE A 67 -3.51 3.40 2.72
C ILE A 67 -4.76 2.96 1.96
N GLY A 68 -4.67 2.59 0.67
CA GLY A 68 -5.79 2.09 -0.13
C GLY A 68 -6.76 3.14 -0.65
N LEU A 69 -6.37 4.40 -0.71
CA LEU A 69 -7.23 5.52 -1.14
C LEU A 69 -6.96 6.00 -2.58
N ALA A 70 -6.17 5.26 -3.36
CA ALA A 70 -5.76 5.70 -4.69
C ALA A 70 -6.95 5.98 -5.62
N ASN A 71 -8.01 5.17 -5.57
CA ASN A 71 -9.20 5.40 -6.40
C ASN A 71 -9.91 6.72 -6.05
N LEU A 72 -9.90 7.15 -4.78
CA LEU A 72 -10.39 8.48 -4.39
C LEU A 72 -9.44 9.60 -4.82
N ILE A 73 -8.12 9.36 -4.75
CA ILE A 73 -7.09 10.34 -5.15
C ILE A 73 -7.25 10.68 -6.64
N TYR A 74 -7.44 9.66 -7.47
CA TYR A 74 -7.52 9.82 -8.93
C TYR A 74 -8.94 9.99 -9.47
N GLY A 75 -9.98 9.79 -8.64
CA GLY A 75 -11.38 9.84 -9.06
C GLY A 75 -11.77 8.74 -10.06
N ARG A 76 -11.01 7.65 -10.12
CA ARG A 76 -11.22 6.50 -11.00
C ARG A 76 -10.64 5.22 -10.38
N ASP A 77 -11.00 4.06 -10.93
CA ASP A 77 -10.34 2.80 -10.57
C ASP A 77 -8.94 2.74 -11.19
N VAL A 78 -7.91 2.69 -10.34
CA VAL A 78 -6.51 2.54 -10.74
C VAL A 78 -5.98 1.13 -10.51
N THR A 79 -6.78 0.23 -9.96
CA THR A 79 -6.31 -1.13 -9.65
C THR A 79 -5.87 -1.94 -10.87
N PRO A 80 -6.41 -1.74 -12.10
CA PRO A 80 -5.87 -2.39 -13.29
C PRO A 80 -4.40 -2.07 -13.58
N GLU A 81 -3.93 -0.88 -13.17
CA GLU A 81 -2.52 -0.47 -13.37
C GLU A 81 -1.53 -1.23 -12.48
N LEU A 82 -2.03 -1.95 -11.47
CA LEU A 82 -1.22 -2.77 -10.57
C LEU A 82 -0.86 -4.13 -11.19
N GLU A 83 -1.58 -4.55 -12.23
CA GLU A 83 -1.40 -5.86 -12.87
C GLU A 83 0.01 -6.04 -13.43
N GLY A 84 0.62 -7.21 -13.17
CA GLY A 84 1.97 -7.52 -13.60
C GLY A 84 3.09 -6.73 -12.90
N ARG A 85 2.76 -5.65 -12.18
CA ARG A 85 3.72 -4.80 -11.46
C ARG A 85 3.90 -5.23 -10.02
N PHE A 86 2.81 -5.46 -9.30
CA PHE A 86 2.83 -5.83 -7.89
C PHE A 86 2.46 -7.29 -7.68
N ASP A 87 3.24 -8.00 -6.87
CA ASP A 87 2.96 -9.35 -6.43
C ASP A 87 2.10 -9.35 -5.16
N THR A 88 2.28 -8.33 -4.33
CA THR A 88 1.53 -8.15 -3.07
C THR A 88 1.11 -6.69 -2.89
N VAL A 89 -0.16 -6.49 -2.52
CA VAL A 89 -0.67 -5.19 -2.04
C VAL A 89 -1.09 -5.34 -0.58
N SER A 90 -0.48 -4.53 0.28
CA SER A 90 -0.72 -4.49 1.71
C SER A 90 -1.42 -3.17 2.07
N ILE A 91 -2.69 -3.27 2.50
CA ILE A 91 -3.55 -2.12 2.77
C ILE A 91 -3.71 -1.94 4.27
N SER A 92 -3.52 -0.72 4.76
CA SER A 92 -3.68 -0.38 6.17
C SER A 92 -5.16 -0.30 6.55
N LEU A 93 -5.72 -1.37 7.16
CA LEU A 93 -7.10 -1.38 7.66
C LEU A 93 -7.23 -0.55 8.93
N ASN A 94 -6.29 -0.71 9.85
CA ASN A 94 -6.06 0.08 11.07
C ASN A 94 -7.19 0.11 12.10
N ALA A 95 -8.46 -0.10 11.74
CA ALA A 95 -9.60 -0.03 12.64
C ALA A 95 -10.73 -1.00 12.22
N PRO A 96 -11.60 -1.42 13.19
CA PRO A 96 -12.70 -2.34 12.92
C PRO A 96 -13.97 -1.65 12.39
N ASP A 97 -14.00 -0.33 12.35
CA ASP A 97 -15.13 0.45 11.83
C ASP A 97 -14.69 1.84 11.33
N GLU A 98 -15.63 2.51 10.67
CA GLU A 98 -15.39 3.76 9.96
C GLU A 98 -15.09 4.95 10.87
N ASN A 99 -15.70 5.00 12.07
CA ASN A 99 -15.50 6.11 13.01
C ASN A 99 -14.11 6.02 13.62
N GLU A 100 -13.72 4.84 14.12
CA GLU A 100 -12.36 4.61 14.63
C GLU A 100 -11.31 4.83 13.55
N PHE A 101 -11.58 4.37 12.30
CA PHE A 101 -10.68 4.61 11.18
C PHE A 101 -10.48 6.10 10.91
N LEU A 102 -11.56 6.87 10.86
CA LEU A 102 -11.50 8.32 10.63
C LEU A 102 -10.78 9.06 11.77
N GLU A 103 -11.07 8.70 13.02
CA GLU A 103 -10.39 9.26 14.18
C GLU A 103 -8.87 9.02 14.12
N LEU A 104 -8.48 7.80 13.80
CA LEU A 104 -7.07 7.40 13.74
C LEU A 104 -6.33 8.04 12.56
N THR A 105 -6.93 8.01 11.37
CA THR A 105 -6.25 8.40 10.12
C THR A 105 -6.42 9.87 9.78
N ARG A 106 -7.48 10.51 10.29
CA ARG A 106 -7.87 11.89 9.94
C ARG A 106 -7.91 12.12 8.43
N SER A 107 -8.43 11.13 7.71
CA SER A 107 -8.46 11.16 6.26
C SER A 107 -9.17 12.41 5.73
N ARG A 108 -8.53 13.09 4.77
CA ARG A 108 -9.11 14.24 4.06
C ARG A 108 -10.41 13.92 3.31
N TYR A 109 -10.66 12.65 3.03
CA TYR A 109 -11.87 12.17 2.36
C TYR A 109 -13.01 11.82 3.33
N GLY A 110 -12.82 12.04 4.64
CA GLY A 110 -13.85 11.81 5.65
C GLY A 110 -14.24 10.35 5.83
N ILE A 111 -15.47 10.13 6.26
CA ILE A 111 -16.01 8.82 6.64
C ILE A 111 -16.04 7.80 5.48
N GLN A 112 -16.16 8.27 4.25
CA GLN A 112 -16.17 7.41 3.05
C GLN A 112 -14.83 6.69 2.81
N SER A 113 -13.74 7.14 3.43
CA SER A 113 -12.42 6.51 3.29
C SER A 113 -12.43 5.05 3.69
N TYR A 114 -13.19 4.67 4.72
CA TYR A 114 -13.24 3.30 5.20
C TYR A 114 -13.92 2.34 4.21
N ALA A 115 -14.99 2.78 3.57
CA ALA A 115 -15.60 2.03 2.47
C ALA A 115 -14.64 1.94 1.29
N ALA A 116 -14.01 3.05 0.92
CA ALA A 116 -13.09 3.12 -0.21
C ALA A 116 -11.88 2.17 -0.09
N ILE A 117 -11.28 2.02 1.09
CA ILE A 117 -10.16 1.07 1.28
C ILE A 117 -10.60 -0.39 1.14
N LYS A 118 -11.82 -0.71 1.55
CA LYS A 118 -12.40 -2.05 1.37
C LYS A 118 -12.70 -2.35 -0.10
N ASP A 119 -13.29 -1.39 -0.79
CA ASP A 119 -13.55 -1.49 -2.23
C ASP A 119 -12.25 -1.62 -3.02
N PHE A 120 -11.22 -0.84 -2.67
CA PHE A 120 -9.90 -0.96 -3.28
C PHE A 120 -9.30 -2.36 -3.09
N ALA A 121 -9.44 -2.95 -1.90
CA ALA A 121 -8.96 -4.31 -1.63
C ALA A 121 -9.67 -5.34 -2.52
N VAL A 122 -10.99 -5.25 -2.68
CA VAL A 122 -11.78 -6.15 -3.53
C VAL A 122 -11.41 -5.99 -5.01
N LEU A 123 -11.24 -4.76 -5.48
CA LEU A 123 -10.86 -4.48 -6.87
C LEU A 123 -9.43 -4.96 -7.16
N ALA A 124 -8.46 -4.67 -6.27
CA ALA A 124 -7.08 -5.06 -6.42
C ALA A 124 -6.88 -6.58 -6.55
N LYS A 125 -7.73 -7.40 -5.93
CA LYS A 125 -7.70 -8.88 -6.05
C LYS A 125 -7.85 -9.39 -7.48
N ARG A 126 -8.41 -8.60 -8.37
CA ARG A 126 -8.58 -8.99 -9.77
C ARG A 126 -7.27 -8.93 -10.55
N TYR A 127 -6.32 -8.15 -10.07
CA TYR A 127 -5.09 -7.78 -10.79
C TYR A 127 -3.80 -8.16 -10.07
N VAL A 128 -3.88 -8.35 -8.74
CA VAL A 128 -2.70 -8.62 -7.90
C VAL A 128 -2.85 -9.99 -7.23
N PRO A 129 -1.82 -10.87 -7.30
CA PRO A 129 -1.89 -12.21 -6.74
C PRO A 129 -2.20 -12.27 -5.24
N HIS A 130 -1.63 -11.33 -4.46
CA HIS A 130 -1.78 -11.31 -3.01
C HIS A 130 -2.23 -9.93 -2.53
N VAL A 131 -3.45 -9.88 -1.99
CA VAL A 131 -3.99 -8.68 -1.32
C VAL A 131 -4.19 -8.99 0.15
N VAL A 132 -3.54 -8.21 1.01
CA VAL A 132 -3.64 -8.34 2.46
C VAL A 132 -4.06 -7.00 3.07
N MET A 133 -4.83 -7.05 4.14
CA MET A 133 -5.08 -5.88 4.99
C MET A 133 -4.29 -6.02 6.29
N THR A 134 -3.87 -4.91 6.88
CA THR A 134 -2.99 -4.92 8.05
C THR A 134 -3.56 -4.14 9.21
N VAL A 135 -3.29 -4.64 10.41
CA VAL A 135 -3.49 -3.95 11.70
C VAL A 135 -2.24 -4.13 12.55
N VAL A 136 -2.08 -3.31 13.59
CA VAL A 136 -0.95 -3.38 14.53
C VAL A 136 -1.43 -3.89 15.88
N ASP A 137 -0.78 -4.94 16.43
CA ASP A 137 -1.25 -5.69 17.61
C ASP A 137 -1.30 -4.87 18.90
N LYS A 138 -0.21 -4.21 19.28
CA LYS A 138 -0.10 -3.52 20.59
C LYS A 138 -1.03 -2.31 20.78
N VAL A 139 -1.56 -1.78 19.68
CA VAL A 139 -2.44 -0.60 19.71
C VAL A 139 -3.92 -0.97 19.54
N MET A 140 -4.20 -2.25 19.28
CA MET A 140 -5.55 -2.74 19.03
C MET A 140 -5.88 -3.94 19.95
N PRO A 141 -6.94 -3.85 20.78
CA PRO A 141 -7.43 -4.97 21.59
C PRO A 141 -7.84 -6.17 20.74
N GLU A 142 -7.75 -7.38 21.32
CA GLU A 142 -8.00 -8.65 20.63
C GLU A 142 -9.42 -8.77 20.04
N ASP A 143 -10.42 -8.22 20.71
CA ASP A 143 -11.80 -8.18 20.21
C ASP A 143 -11.92 -7.35 18.92
N LYS A 144 -11.20 -6.24 18.84
CA LYS A 144 -11.13 -5.42 17.62
C LYS A 144 -10.37 -6.13 16.50
N ILE A 145 -9.28 -6.82 16.83
CA ILE A 145 -8.55 -7.66 15.84
C ILE A 145 -9.48 -8.75 15.28
N LYS A 146 -10.30 -9.38 16.11
CA LYS A 146 -11.29 -10.36 15.65
C LYS A 146 -12.32 -9.76 14.70
N ARG A 147 -12.80 -8.54 14.98
CA ARG A 147 -13.70 -7.80 14.06
C ARG A 147 -12.99 -7.51 12.72
N CYS A 148 -11.76 -7.04 12.75
CA CYS A 148 -10.96 -6.82 11.53
C CYS A 148 -10.75 -8.13 10.74
N ARG A 149 -10.55 -9.25 11.43
CA ARG A 149 -10.42 -10.57 10.80
C ARG A 149 -11.70 -11.00 10.10
N GLN A 150 -12.86 -10.74 10.71
CA GLN A 150 -14.15 -11.00 10.08
C GLN A 150 -14.36 -10.14 8.83
N ILE A 151 -14.05 -8.86 8.90
CA ILE A 151 -14.12 -7.95 7.75
C ILE A 151 -13.25 -8.46 6.59
N CYS A 152 -12.00 -8.82 6.86
CA CYS A 152 -11.11 -9.36 5.83
C CYS A 152 -11.64 -10.67 5.22
N LYS A 153 -12.22 -11.56 6.06
CA LYS A 153 -12.85 -12.79 5.61
C LYS A 153 -14.02 -12.51 4.66
N ASP A 154 -14.87 -11.55 5.01
CA ASP A 154 -16.03 -11.17 4.19
C ASP A 154 -15.61 -10.56 2.85
N LEU A 155 -14.51 -9.81 2.82
CA LEU A 155 -13.91 -9.26 1.61
C LEU A 155 -13.11 -10.32 0.80
N GLY A 156 -12.85 -11.48 1.38
CA GLY A 156 -12.03 -12.54 0.78
C GLY A 156 -10.56 -12.13 0.64
N VAL A 157 -10.02 -11.38 1.61
CA VAL A 157 -8.60 -11.02 1.73
C VAL A 157 -8.03 -11.52 3.05
N THR A 158 -6.71 -11.56 3.17
CA THR A 158 -6.03 -11.99 4.40
C THR A 158 -5.82 -10.81 5.34
N LEU A 159 -6.09 -10.99 6.64
CA LEU A 159 -5.63 -10.06 7.67
C LEU A 159 -4.21 -10.45 8.12
N ARG A 160 -3.28 -9.49 8.07
CA ARG A 160 -1.96 -9.60 8.66
C ARG A 160 -1.88 -8.69 9.90
N VAL A 161 -1.71 -9.30 11.04
CA VAL A 161 -1.42 -8.57 12.30
C VAL A 161 0.09 -8.33 12.37
N ARG A 162 0.50 -7.08 12.43
CA ARG A 162 1.91 -6.69 12.51
C ARG A 162 2.27 -6.40 13.95
N PRO A 163 3.45 -6.88 14.45
CA PRO A 163 3.94 -6.46 15.75
C PRO A 163 4.22 -4.94 15.71
N PHE A 164 3.98 -4.29 16.83
CA PHE A 164 4.39 -2.90 17.00
C PHE A 164 5.91 -2.85 17.12
N GLU A 165 6.55 -2.17 16.20
CA GLU A 165 7.99 -1.89 16.25
C GLU A 165 8.21 -0.58 17.00
N ASN A 166 9.08 -0.59 18.03
CA ASN A 166 9.45 0.59 18.84
C ASN A 166 10.44 1.46 18.09
#